data_c8593bc3fdda6d745c3bec7d19b29353
#
_entry.id   c8593bc3fdda6d745c3bec7d19b29353
#
_cell.length_a   1.000
_cell.length_b   1.000
_cell.length_c   1.000
_cell.angle_alpha   90.00
_cell.angle_beta   90.00
_cell.angle_gamma   90.00
#
_symmetry.space_group_name_H-M   'P 1'
#
loop_
_entity.id
_entity.type
_entity.pdbx_description
1 polymer ?
#
loop_
_entity_poly.entity_id
_entity_poly.type
_entity_poly.pdbx_seq_one_letter_code
_entity_poly.pdbx_strand_id
1 'polypeptide(L)'
;MDKREEKTREAIVEAYLALSMEKRGSKITISEVASRANIARKTFYLHYESLEDVSQDASRRKLDDLILILERHRFFKNPFDTDLLFHCLNQLIEPDIDLYRYLSKENPELFFWSQLKRTMIRLITEIYKSQIDMPAPELRLYAEYFISGVTAVYISWLREEIPLPFEKLASLVGEATLHGIRKPQSGDSAETSA
;
A
#
# COMPACT_ATOMS: atom_id res chain seq x y z
N MET A 1 22.13 10.49 -10.98
CA MET A 1 21.38 11.69 -10.51
C MET A 1 22.27 12.43 -9.52
N ASP A 2 22.36 13.76 -9.60
CA ASP A 2 23.19 14.54 -8.68
C ASP A 2 22.59 14.47 -7.26
N LYS A 3 23.43 14.26 -6.25
CA LYS A 3 23.04 14.17 -4.84
C LYS A 3 22.29 15.42 -4.35
N ARG A 4 22.55 16.57 -4.96
CA ARG A 4 21.87 17.84 -4.65
C ARG A 4 20.46 17.86 -5.25
N GLU A 5 20.30 17.31 -6.43
CA GLU A 5 19.01 17.18 -7.12
C GLU A 5 18.08 16.27 -6.31
N GLU A 6 18.58 15.10 -5.85
CA GLU A 6 17.81 14.16 -5.03
C GLU A 6 17.33 14.79 -3.73
N LYS A 7 18.20 15.49 -3.00
CA LYS A 7 17.80 16.20 -1.78
C LYS A 7 16.69 17.23 -2.00
N THR A 8 16.71 17.91 -3.16
CA THR A 8 15.68 18.88 -3.49
C THR A 8 14.35 18.17 -3.77
N ARG A 9 14.37 17.03 -4.47
CA ARG A 9 13.17 16.23 -4.72
C ARG A 9 12.59 15.67 -3.42
N GLU A 10 13.42 15.17 -2.51
CA GLU A 10 12.99 14.73 -1.17
C GLU A 10 12.29 15.85 -0.42
N ALA A 11 12.89 17.03 -0.32
CA ALA A 11 12.30 18.18 0.36
C ALA A 11 10.95 18.60 -0.23
N ILE A 12 10.78 18.52 -1.56
CA ILE A 12 9.49 18.80 -2.23
C ILE A 12 8.44 17.75 -1.86
N VAL A 13 8.80 16.46 -1.89
CA VAL A 13 7.91 15.35 -1.53
C VAL A 13 7.47 15.45 -0.07
N GLU A 14 8.41 15.67 0.87
CA GLU A 14 8.11 15.85 2.30
C GLU A 14 7.18 17.04 2.54
N ALA A 15 7.46 18.18 1.90
CA ALA A 15 6.63 19.37 1.99
C ALA A 15 5.20 19.13 1.48
N TYR A 16 5.05 18.39 0.37
CA TYR A 16 3.75 18.03 -0.19
C TYR A 16 2.96 17.11 0.74
N LEU A 17 3.59 16.06 1.29
CA LEU A 17 2.94 15.13 2.21
C LEU A 17 2.51 15.83 3.51
N ALA A 18 3.38 16.67 4.08
CA ALA A 18 3.05 17.44 5.27
C ALA A 18 1.86 18.39 5.04
N LEU A 19 1.84 19.12 3.92
CA LEU A 19 0.72 19.99 3.56
C LEU A 19 -0.57 19.19 3.30
N SER A 20 -0.48 17.99 2.76
CA SER A 20 -1.64 17.11 2.57
C SER A 20 -2.30 16.77 3.89
N MET A 21 -1.52 16.50 4.93
CA MET A 21 -2.02 16.25 6.28
C MET A 21 -2.59 17.49 6.96
N GLU A 22 -1.92 18.62 6.84
CA GLU A 22 -2.34 19.87 7.49
C GLU A 22 -3.64 20.43 6.88
N LYS A 23 -3.79 20.32 5.57
CA LYS A 23 -4.88 20.97 4.82
C LYS A 23 -6.13 20.10 4.62
N ARG A 24 -6.09 18.85 4.95
CA ARG A 24 -7.20 17.86 4.92
C ARG A 24 -8.35 18.23 3.97
N GLY A 25 -8.20 17.91 2.68
CA GLY A 25 -9.23 18.18 1.66
C GLY A 25 -9.22 19.59 1.06
N SER A 26 -8.41 20.52 1.58
CA SER A 26 -8.24 21.83 0.97
C SER A 26 -7.18 21.79 -0.13
N LYS A 27 -7.36 22.61 -1.16
CA LYS A 27 -6.45 22.67 -2.30
C LYS A 27 -5.04 23.08 -1.88
N ILE A 28 -4.05 22.25 -2.19
CA ILE A 28 -2.63 22.57 -2.07
C ILE A 28 -2.18 23.27 -3.37
N THR A 29 -1.25 24.22 -3.23
CA THR A 29 -0.67 24.94 -4.37
C THR A 29 0.84 24.68 -4.46
N ILE A 30 1.39 24.77 -5.67
CA ILE A 30 2.84 24.68 -5.90
C ILE A 30 3.61 25.74 -5.11
N SER A 31 3.02 26.93 -4.93
CA SER A 31 3.65 28.00 -4.15
C SER A 31 3.81 27.64 -2.67
N GLU A 32 2.83 26.97 -2.08
CA GLU A 32 2.89 26.49 -0.70
C GLU A 32 3.93 25.37 -0.54
N VAL A 33 3.95 24.41 -1.48
CA VAL A 33 4.94 23.33 -1.45
C VAL A 33 6.36 23.89 -1.61
N ALA A 34 6.58 24.81 -2.56
CA ALA A 34 7.88 25.44 -2.77
C ALA A 34 8.33 26.24 -1.52
N SER A 35 7.41 27.01 -0.92
CA SER A 35 7.68 27.76 0.32
C SER A 35 8.05 26.82 1.47
N ARG A 36 7.30 25.73 1.65
CA ARG A 36 7.53 24.75 2.71
C ARG A 36 8.84 23.99 2.52
N ALA A 37 9.19 23.67 1.27
CA ALA A 37 10.46 23.05 0.90
C ALA A 37 11.65 24.03 0.92
N ASN A 38 11.42 25.29 1.25
CA ASN A 38 12.42 26.35 1.26
C ASN A 38 13.15 26.52 -0.08
N ILE A 39 12.40 26.49 -1.19
CA ILE A 39 12.90 26.67 -2.54
C ILE A 39 12.10 27.74 -3.29
N ALA A 40 12.69 28.32 -4.33
CA ALA A 40 11.96 29.20 -5.24
C ALA A 40 10.99 28.38 -6.10
N ARG A 41 9.82 28.95 -6.45
CA ARG A 41 8.84 28.32 -7.35
C ARG A 41 9.46 27.88 -8.69
N LYS A 42 10.44 28.66 -9.21
CA LYS A 42 11.17 28.28 -10.41
C LYS A 42 11.97 26.97 -10.21
N THR A 43 12.53 26.78 -9.02
CA THR A 43 13.26 25.55 -8.68
C THR A 43 12.32 24.35 -8.63
N PHE A 44 11.08 24.50 -8.15
CA PHE A 44 10.08 23.44 -8.22
C PHE A 44 9.90 22.94 -9.64
N TYR A 45 9.72 23.84 -10.62
CA TYR A 45 9.51 23.47 -12.02
C TYR A 45 10.74 22.86 -12.72
N LEU A 46 11.93 22.92 -12.12
CA LEU A 46 13.09 22.16 -12.59
C LEU A 46 12.99 20.66 -12.24
N HIS A 47 12.14 20.29 -11.29
CA HIS A 47 12.04 18.91 -10.78
C HIS A 47 10.69 18.25 -11.07
N TYR A 48 9.61 19.02 -11.12
CA TYR A 48 8.24 18.53 -11.32
C TYR A 48 7.40 19.53 -12.12
N GLU A 49 6.58 19.04 -13.01
CA GLU A 49 5.66 19.88 -13.79
C GLU A 49 4.38 20.21 -13.03
N SER A 50 3.96 19.29 -12.14
CA SER A 50 2.71 19.37 -11.39
C SER A 50 2.81 18.79 -9.98
N LEU A 51 1.79 19.00 -9.14
CA LEU A 51 1.68 18.31 -7.85
C LEU A 51 1.32 16.83 -8.02
N GLU A 52 0.71 16.46 -9.14
CA GLU A 52 0.46 15.07 -9.49
C GLU A 52 1.78 14.31 -9.66
N ASP A 53 2.78 14.91 -10.33
CA ASP A 53 4.11 14.30 -10.48
C ASP A 53 4.80 14.11 -9.14
N VAL A 54 4.63 15.06 -8.20
CA VAL A 54 5.14 14.92 -6.82
C VAL A 54 4.47 13.75 -6.11
N SER A 55 3.14 13.62 -6.23
CA SER A 55 2.38 12.51 -5.65
C SER A 55 2.81 11.16 -6.22
N GLN A 56 3.04 11.10 -7.53
CA GLN A 56 3.54 9.90 -8.20
C GLN A 56 4.94 9.52 -7.74
N ASP A 57 5.85 10.49 -7.58
CA ASP A 57 7.21 10.24 -7.07
C ASP A 57 7.17 9.80 -5.60
N ALA A 58 6.33 10.43 -4.76
CA ALA A 58 6.11 10.00 -3.38
C ALA A 58 5.67 8.54 -3.30
N SER A 59 4.68 8.16 -4.12
CA SER A 59 4.17 6.80 -4.18
C SER A 59 5.22 5.79 -4.66
N ARG A 60 6.01 6.17 -5.67
CA ARG A 60 7.09 5.33 -6.19
C ARG A 60 8.16 5.07 -5.10
N ARG A 61 8.59 6.11 -4.38
CA ARG A 61 9.57 5.99 -3.28
C ARG A 61 9.09 5.04 -2.18
N LYS A 62 7.84 5.21 -1.76
CA LYS A 62 7.24 4.31 -0.75
C LYS A 62 7.10 2.88 -1.24
N LEU A 63 6.87 2.67 -2.53
CA LEU A 63 6.86 1.33 -3.12
C LEU A 63 8.26 0.71 -3.17
N ASP A 64 9.28 1.49 -3.52
CA ASP A 64 10.68 1.06 -3.49
C ASP A 64 11.09 0.66 -2.06
N ASP A 65 10.70 1.44 -1.03
CA ASP A 65 10.90 1.12 0.38
C ASP A 65 10.21 -0.20 0.78
N LEU A 66 8.96 -0.40 0.34
CA LEU A 66 8.23 -1.65 0.60
C LEU A 66 8.94 -2.86 -0.04
N ILE A 67 9.40 -2.74 -1.27
CA ILE A 67 10.13 -3.82 -1.96
C ILE A 67 11.39 -4.19 -1.17
N LEU A 68 12.15 -3.21 -0.68
CA LEU A 68 13.32 -3.45 0.16
C LEU A 68 12.96 -4.15 1.49
N ILE A 69 11.84 -3.79 2.11
CA ILE A 69 11.34 -4.48 3.31
C ILE A 69 10.99 -5.94 2.97
N LEU A 70 10.22 -6.16 1.90
CA LEU A 70 9.82 -7.50 1.44
C LEU A 70 11.02 -8.39 1.10
N GLU A 71 12.05 -7.85 0.43
CA GLU A 71 13.30 -8.55 0.12
C GLU A 71 14.06 -8.92 1.41
N ARG A 72 14.19 -8.00 2.34
CA ARG A 72 14.84 -8.22 3.65
C ARG A 72 14.18 -9.34 4.43
N HIS A 73 12.86 -9.42 4.41
CA HIS A 73 12.07 -10.47 5.04
C HIS A 73 11.91 -11.72 4.17
N ARG A 74 12.54 -11.77 2.98
CA ARG A 74 12.49 -12.91 2.06
C ARG A 74 11.07 -13.28 1.60
N PHE A 75 10.17 -12.30 1.53
CA PHE A 75 8.78 -12.50 1.12
C PHE A 75 8.66 -13.25 -0.21
N PHE A 76 9.52 -12.94 -1.18
CA PHE A 76 9.50 -13.57 -2.49
C PHE A 76 9.92 -15.05 -2.51
N LYS A 77 10.22 -15.67 -1.37
CA LYS A 77 10.33 -17.14 -1.26
C LYS A 77 8.98 -17.82 -1.08
N ASN A 78 8.00 -17.13 -0.47
CA ASN A 78 6.62 -17.54 -0.33
C ASN A 78 5.69 -16.33 -0.50
N PRO A 79 5.39 -15.91 -1.75
CA PRO A 79 4.72 -14.64 -2.02
C PRO A 79 3.21 -14.65 -1.71
N PHE A 80 2.67 -15.79 -1.26
CA PHE A 80 1.29 -15.92 -0.78
C PHE A 80 1.21 -15.97 0.76
N ASP A 81 2.31 -15.66 1.44
CA ASP A 81 2.35 -15.49 2.89
C ASP A 81 1.69 -14.16 3.28
N THR A 82 0.43 -14.28 3.66
CA THR A 82 -0.41 -13.12 4.00
C THR A 82 0.08 -12.41 5.25
N ASP A 83 0.46 -13.15 6.29
CA ASP A 83 0.92 -12.59 7.57
C ASP A 83 2.18 -11.77 7.35
N LEU A 84 3.12 -12.31 6.58
CA LEU A 84 4.36 -11.60 6.25
C LEU A 84 4.09 -10.35 5.42
N LEU A 85 3.19 -10.43 4.42
CA LEU A 85 2.83 -9.26 3.60
C LEU A 85 2.19 -8.16 4.46
N PHE A 86 1.26 -8.51 5.36
CA PHE A 86 0.64 -7.57 6.28
C PHE A 86 1.65 -6.92 7.21
N HIS A 87 2.57 -7.70 7.79
CA HIS A 87 3.65 -7.18 8.63
C HIS A 87 4.57 -6.21 7.88
N CYS A 88 4.98 -6.54 6.67
CA CYS A 88 5.81 -5.66 5.84
C CYS A 88 5.08 -4.36 5.48
N LEU A 89 3.79 -4.44 5.12
CA LEU A 89 2.95 -3.27 4.88
C LEU A 89 2.82 -2.41 6.14
N ASN A 90 2.56 -3.02 7.30
CA ASN A 90 2.43 -2.29 8.56
C ASN A 90 3.75 -1.61 8.96
N GLN A 91 4.87 -2.29 8.81
CA GLN A 91 6.20 -1.72 9.07
C GLN A 91 6.44 -0.44 8.23
N LEU A 92 5.95 -0.40 6.99
CA LEU A 92 6.07 0.78 6.13
C LEU A 92 5.12 1.90 6.53
N ILE A 93 3.89 1.55 6.92
CA ILE A 93 2.77 2.48 7.05
C ILE A 93 2.62 3.03 8.48
N GLU A 94 2.95 2.22 9.50
CA GLU A 94 2.76 2.57 10.91
C GLU A 94 3.39 3.90 11.32
N PRO A 95 4.62 4.27 10.87
CA PRO A 95 5.20 5.56 11.22
C PRO A 95 4.37 6.78 10.79
N ASP A 96 3.62 6.63 9.69
CA ASP A 96 2.80 7.68 9.08
C ASP A 96 1.32 7.25 8.96
N ILE A 97 0.82 6.41 9.88
CA ILE A 97 -0.49 5.75 9.76
C ILE A 97 -1.64 6.73 9.57
N ASP A 98 -1.59 7.88 10.22
CA ASP A 98 -2.62 8.92 10.12
C ASP A 98 -2.67 9.54 8.72
N LEU A 99 -1.52 9.67 8.05
CA LEU A 99 -1.45 10.09 6.65
C LEU A 99 -2.13 9.05 5.75
N TYR A 100 -1.80 7.77 5.92
CA TYR A 100 -2.38 6.71 5.09
C TYR A 100 -3.87 6.51 5.35
N ARG A 101 -4.34 6.65 6.59
CA ARG A 101 -5.77 6.66 6.93
C ARG A 101 -6.50 7.81 6.23
N TYR A 102 -5.96 9.02 6.33
CA TYR A 102 -6.51 10.18 5.66
C TYR A 102 -6.56 9.99 4.14
N LEU A 103 -5.42 9.65 3.53
CA LEU A 103 -5.33 9.45 2.09
C LEU A 103 -6.27 8.31 1.60
N SER A 104 -6.43 7.24 2.38
CA SER A 104 -7.33 6.13 2.03
C SER A 104 -8.81 6.51 2.09
N LYS A 105 -9.20 7.49 2.93
CA LYS A 105 -10.58 8.00 3.03
C LYS A 105 -10.90 8.98 1.88
N GLU A 106 -10.00 9.90 1.58
CA GLU A 106 -10.23 10.98 0.62
C GLU A 106 -10.04 10.54 -0.84
N ASN A 107 -9.11 9.64 -1.10
CA ASN A 107 -8.79 9.19 -2.45
C ASN A 107 -8.52 7.69 -2.48
N PRO A 108 -9.59 6.87 -2.63
CA PRO A 108 -9.48 5.41 -2.63
C PRO A 108 -8.63 4.83 -3.77
N GLU A 109 -8.52 5.56 -4.86
CA GLU A 109 -7.69 5.18 -6.02
C GLU A 109 -6.27 5.75 -5.94
N LEU A 110 -5.80 6.06 -4.73
CA LEU A 110 -4.46 6.56 -4.53
C LEU A 110 -3.46 5.82 -5.38
N PHE A 111 -2.68 6.59 -6.07
CA PHE A 111 -1.65 6.11 -6.98
C PHE A 111 -0.76 5.05 -6.35
N PHE A 112 -0.47 5.17 -5.04
CA PHE A 112 0.29 4.18 -4.27
C PHE A 112 -0.33 2.78 -4.31
N TRP A 113 -1.63 2.63 -3.95
CA TRP A 113 -2.28 1.32 -3.88
C TRP A 113 -2.42 0.65 -5.25
N SER A 114 -2.77 1.43 -6.27
CA SER A 114 -2.86 0.92 -7.64
C SER A 114 -1.50 0.53 -8.21
N GLN A 115 -0.46 1.28 -7.89
CA GLN A 115 0.92 1.00 -8.28
C GLN A 115 1.47 -0.22 -7.52
N LEU A 116 1.21 -0.30 -6.20
CA LEU A 116 1.55 -1.46 -5.37
C LEU A 116 0.96 -2.74 -5.97
N LYS A 117 -0.36 -2.74 -6.21
CA LYS A 117 -1.04 -3.90 -6.81
C LYS A 117 -0.38 -4.33 -8.11
N ARG A 118 -0.21 -3.42 -9.07
CA ARG A 118 0.39 -3.73 -10.38
C ARG A 118 1.81 -4.27 -10.25
N THR A 119 2.62 -3.65 -9.39
CA THR A 119 4.02 -4.05 -9.21
C THR A 119 4.13 -5.41 -8.54
N MET A 120 3.36 -5.68 -7.49
CA MET A 120 3.37 -6.97 -6.79
C MET A 120 2.91 -8.11 -7.69
N ILE A 121 1.83 -7.93 -8.45
CA ILE A 121 1.36 -8.94 -9.42
C ILE A 121 2.47 -9.24 -10.44
N ARG A 122 3.10 -8.20 -11.00
CA ARG A 122 4.19 -8.36 -11.95
C ARG A 122 5.37 -9.10 -11.33
N LEU A 123 5.84 -8.71 -10.15
CA LEU A 123 6.97 -9.34 -9.46
C LEU A 123 6.69 -10.81 -9.15
N ILE A 124 5.53 -11.13 -8.58
CA ILE A 124 5.13 -12.52 -8.30
C ILE A 124 5.14 -13.33 -9.59
N THR A 125 4.49 -12.83 -10.64
CA THR A 125 4.40 -13.55 -11.92
C THR A 125 5.79 -13.76 -12.54
N GLU A 126 6.66 -12.75 -12.54
CA GLU A 126 8.01 -12.85 -13.12
C GLU A 126 8.93 -13.79 -12.32
N ILE A 127 8.88 -13.73 -11.00
CA ILE A 127 9.73 -14.59 -10.14
C ILE A 127 9.31 -16.06 -10.25
N TYR A 128 8.00 -16.33 -10.28
CA TYR A 128 7.48 -17.70 -10.16
C TYR A 128 7.26 -18.41 -11.48
N LYS A 129 7.21 -17.72 -12.62
CA LYS A 129 7.02 -18.33 -13.93
C LYS A 129 8.01 -19.47 -14.28
N SER A 130 9.21 -19.43 -13.67
CA SER A 130 10.26 -20.44 -13.87
C SER A 130 10.44 -21.41 -12.71
N GLN A 131 9.71 -21.19 -11.60
CA GLN A 131 9.86 -21.99 -10.36
C GLN A 131 8.70 -22.93 -10.11
N ILE A 132 7.54 -22.67 -10.71
CA ILE A 132 6.32 -23.44 -10.53
C ILE A 132 5.90 -23.98 -11.90
N ASP A 133 5.55 -25.26 -11.93
CA ASP A 133 4.94 -25.89 -13.11
C ASP A 133 3.45 -25.53 -13.18
N MET A 134 3.19 -24.29 -13.55
CA MET A 134 1.85 -23.71 -13.68
C MET A 134 1.78 -22.82 -14.92
N PRO A 135 0.70 -22.91 -15.73
CA PRO A 135 0.50 -22.00 -16.86
C PRO A 135 0.51 -20.53 -16.43
N ALA A 136 1.21 -19.69 -17.19
CA ALA A 136 1.34 -18.26 -16.86
C ALA A 136 0.00 -17.52 -16.61
N PRO A 137 -1.11 -17.82 -17.35
CA PRO A 137 -2.42 -17.21 -17.05
C PRO A 137 -2.98 -17.60 -15.68
N GLU A 138 -2.75 -18.83 -15.25
CA GLU A 138 -3.22 -19.32 -13.94
C GLU A 138 -2.42 -18.66 -12.81
N LEU A 139 -1.10 -18.62 -12.92
CA LEU A 139 -0.24 -17.92 -11.97
C LEU A 139 -0.64 -16.44 -11.84
N ARG A 140 -0.92 -15.78 -12.96
CA ARG A 140 -1.40 -14.39 -12.96
C ARG A 140 -2.74 -14.26 -12.26
N LEU A 141 -3.67 -15.20 -12.48
CA LEU A 141 -4.98 -15.21 -11.81
C LEU A 141 -4.82 -15.29 -10.28
N TYR A 142 -3.98 -16.19 -9.79
CA TYR A 142 -3.73 -16.33 -8.36
C TYR A 142 -3.05 -15.09 -7.76
N ALA A 143 -2.06 -14.53 -8.44
CA ALA A 143 -1.41 -13.29 -8.01
C ALA A 143 -2.40 -12.11 -7.98
N GLU A 144 -3.24 -11.97 -9.00
CA GLU A 144 -4.28 -10.93 -9.08
C GLU A 144 -5.30 -11.07 -7.94
N TYR A 145 -5.82 -12.28 -7.72
CA TYR A 145 -6.78 -12.58 -6.65
C TYR A 145 -6.21 -12.27 -5.28
N PHE A 146 -5.02 -12.80 -4.99
CA PHE A 146 -4.35 -12.64 -3.71
C PHE A 146 -4.04 -11.17 -3.40
N ILE A 147 -3.31 -10.50 -4.27
CA ILE A 147 -2.88 -9.11 -4.04
C ILE A 147 -4.07 -8.16 -4.00
N SER A 148 -5.10 -8.38 -4.83
CA SER A 148 -6.30 -7.55 -4.80
C SER A 148 -7.07 -7.71 -3.50
N GLY A 149 -7.26 -8.95 -3.04
CA GLY A 149 -7.95 -9.24 -1.79
C GLY A 149 -7.24 -8.64 -0.58
N VAL A 150 -5.94 -8.92 -0.45
CA VAL A 150 -5.12 -8.39 0.66
C VAL A 150 -5.12 -6.86 0.66
N THR A 151 -4.91 -6.23 -0.49
CA THR A 151 -4.86 -4.77 -0.60
C THR A 151 -6.21 -4.15 -0.25
N ALA A 152 -7.32 -4.72 -0.76
CA ALA A 152 -8.67 -4.22 -0.47
C ALA A 152 -8.99 -4.28 1.03
N VAL A 153 -8.72 -5.41 1.68
CA VAL A 153 -8.95 -5.58 3.13
C VAL A 153 -8.08 -4.61 3.94
N TYR A 154 -6.80 -4.44 3.57
CA TYR A 154 -5.91 -3.52 4.26
C TYR A 154 -6.38 -2.06 4.15
N ILE A 155 -6.85 -1.63 2.97
CA ILE A 155 -7.44 -0.30 2.75
C ILE A 155 -8.71 -0.12 3.60
N SER A 156 -9.62 -1.10 3.63
CA SER A 156 -10.82 -1.03 4.44
C SER A 156 -10.50 -0.95 5.94
N TRP A 157 -9.43 -1.62 6.39
CA TRP A 157 -8.95 -1.49 7.76
C TRP A 157 -8.39 -0.08 8.06
N LEU A 158 -7.59 0.49 7.17
CA LEU A 158 -7.09 1.87 7.30
C LEU A 158 -8.24 2.88 7.36
N ARG A 159 -9.34 2.63 6.64
CA ARG A 159 -10.55 3.47 6.65
C ARG A 159 -11.42 3.29 7.90
N GLU A 160 -11.03 2.37 8.77
CA GLU A 160 -11.81 2.00 9.95
C GLU A 160 -13.18 1.36 9.63
N GLU A 161 -13.37 0.87 8.38
CA GLU A 161 -14.55 0.10 7.96
C GLU A 161 -14.54 -1.31 8.55
N ILE A 162 -13.34 -1.83 8.87
CA ILE A 162 -13.13 -3.11 9.55
C ILE A 162 -12.50 -2.82 10.93
N PRO A 163 -13.29 -2.67 12.00
CA PRO A 163 -12.79 -2.28 13.32
C PRO A 163 -12.18 -3.46 14.08
N LEU A 164 -11.18 -4.11 13.51
CA LEU A 164 -10.43 -5.19 14.13
C LEU A 164 -9.02 -4.73 14.50
N PRO A 165 -8.45 -5.28 15.61
CA PRO A 165 -7.01 -5.15 15.85
C PRO A 165 -6.21 -5.72 14.67
N PHE A 166 -5.09 -5.08 14.35
CA PHE A 166 -4.25 -5.45 13.20
C PHE A 166 -3.90 -6.96 13.18
N GLU A 167 -3.45 -7.51 14.31
CA GLU A 167 -3.07 -8.91 14.43
C GLU A 167 -4.23 -9.87 14.11
N LYS A 168 -5.44 -9.50 14.54
CA LYS A 168 -6.64 -10.29 14.25
C LYS A 168 -7.01 -10.22 12.77
N LEU A 169 -6.87 -9.06 12.17
CA LEU A 169 -7.10 -8.86 10.73
C LEU A 169 -6.14 -9.74 9.93
N ALA A 170 -4.83 -9.65 10.18
CA ALA A 170 -3.80 -10.41 9.49
C ALA A 170 -4.07 -11.93 9.58
N SER A 171 -4.32 -12.44 10.79
CA SER A 171 -4.65 -13.85 11.03
C SER A 171 -5.87 -14.33 10.24
N LEU A 172 -6.97 -13.56 10.25
CA LEU A 172 -8.20 -13.95 9.55
C LEU A 172 -8.02 -13.95 8.01
N VAL A 173 -7.30 -12.97 7.48
CA VAL A 173 -7.02 -12.92 6.05
C VAL A 173 -6.05 -14.05 5.64
N GLY A 174 -5.07 -14.37 6.49
CA GLY A 174 -4.17 -15.51 6.31
C GLY A 174 -4.94 -16.83 6.26
N GLU A 175 -5.82 -17.07 7.22
CA GLU A 175 -6.69 -18.26 7.23
C GLU A 175 -7.58 -18.34 5.99
N ALA A 176 -8.22 -17.24 5.60
CA ALA A 176 -9.08 -17.18 4.42
C ALA A 176 -8.31 -17.46 3.13
N THR A 177 -7.05 -17.00 3.05
CA THR A 177 -6.18 -17.24 1.89
C THR A 177 -5.77 -18.70 1.76
N LEU A 178 -5.43 -19.36 2.88
CA LEU A 178 -4.93 -20.74 2.88
C LEU A 178 -6.05 -21.80 2.84
N HIS A 179 -7.16 -21.52 3.47
CA HIS A 179 -8.22 -22.50 3.74
C HIS A 179 -9.59 -22.11 3.15
N GLY A 180 -9.68 -20.94 2.52
CA GLY A 180 -10.95 -20.37 2.07
C GLY A 180 -11.79 -19.78 3.22
N ILE A 181 -12.90 -19.15 2.85
CA ILE A 181 -13.81 -18.54 3.82
C ILE A 181 -14.58 -19.66 4.54
N ARG A 182 -14.43 -19.72 5.85
CA ARG A 182 -15.17 -20.69 6.68
C ARG A 182 -16.67 -20.37 6.61
N LYS A 183 -17.51 -21.39 6.37
CA LYS A 183 -18.95 -21.23 6.52
C LYS A 183 -19.24 -20.88 7.98
N PRO A 184 -20.12 -19.91 8.27
CA PRO A 184 -20.61 -19.70 9.61
C PRO A 184 -21.18 -21.03 10.12
N GLN A 185 -20.72 -21.52 11.26
CA GLN A 185 -21.41 -22.63 11.94
C GLN A 185 -22.79 -22.07 12.30
N SER A 186 -23.82 -22.62 11.66
CA SER A 186 -25.19 -22.41 12.10
C SER A 186 -25.24 -22.87 13.56
N GLY A 187 -25.46 -21.91 14.47
CA GLY A 187 -25.59 -22.23 15.88
C GLY A 187 -26.60 -23.35 16.03
N ASP A 188 -26.20 -24.40 16.73
CA ASP A 188 -27.12 -25.42 17.27
C ASP A 188 -28.25 -24.67 17.98
N SER A 189 -29.39 -24.62 17.31
CA SER A 189 -30.63 -24.24 17.95
C SER A 189 -30.84 -25.28 19.05
N ALA A 190 -30.65 -24.88 20.29
CA ALA A 190 -31.01 -25.68 21.43
C ALA A 190 -32.45 -26.19 21.26
N GLU A 191 -32.59 -27.44 20.87
CA GLU A 191 -33.82 -28.19 21.12
C GLU A 191 -33.96 -28.33 22.65
N THR A 192 -34.63 -27.36 23.25
CA THR A 192 -35.20 -27.52 24.56
C THR A 192 -36.50 -28.25 24.34
N SER A 193 -36.43 -29.57 24.45
CA SER A 193 -37.62 -30.41 24.60
C SER A 193 -38.23 -30.17 25.98
N ALA A 194 -39.51 -29.92 25.94
CA ALA A 194 -40.44 -29.86 27.06
C ALA A 194 -40.49 -31.14 27.90
#